data_ec9d802a6f62151635fc903eba28d639
#
_entry.id   ec9d802a6f62151635fc903eba28d639
#
_cell.length_a   1.000
_cell.length_b   1.000
_cell.length_c   1.000
_cell.angle_alpha   90.00
_cell.angle_beta   90.00
_cell.angle_gamma   90.00
#
_symmetry.space_group_name_H-M   'P 1'
#
loop_
_entity.id
_entity.type
_entity.pdbx_description
1 polymer ?
#
loop_
_entity_poly.entity_id
_entity_poly.type
_entity_poly.pdbx_seq_one_letter_code
_entity_poly.pdbx_strand_id
1 'polypeptide(L)'
;MKFLIDLIFEQLAGAFERAGFDAAYGKATLSNRPDLCEYQCNGALAAAKQYHKAPIQIANAVLDALGENEMFSSAEAVMPGFLNLKISEDYLASYLREMAQAPHYGAQDDPAACTIVLDYGGPNVAKPLHVGHLRSAIIGESLKRIYRFFGNHVIGDIHLGDWGLQMGLIMAQLQDEKPGLPYFDPDYTGEYPAEAPFTISELERIYPAASARSKEDEAFAARAHEETFRLQHGERGERALWQHILRVSVEDLKRNYDNLGVSFDVWLGESDAQKYIPQMLETVKARGLCVESEGALVVPVQEETDAKEVPPCILVKSDGATLYATTDLATIVQREQDYHPQKYMYLTDKRQNLHFEQVFRVAKKAGLVSADTQLGHIGFGTMNGKDGKPFKTRAGGVMRLETLIADVTDYVTSKIKENQTVSDEELPQTAKCIAMAALKYGDLSNLPTKDYVFDLDRFSSFEGNTGPYILYTIVRIKSILAKYGKPVSGAQLLPPESAEQKQLMLVLSRMSDALWTAYRDSAPNAVCAYIYELATAANKFYHDVKILTEPDERRQASYAALIDLTRGVLETCIDLLGFSAPERM
;
A
#
# COMPACT_ATOMS: atom_id res chain seq x y z
N MET A 1 19.68 3.78 -13.03
CA MET A 1 20.08 2.90 -14.19
C MET A 1 18.87 2.69 -15.11
N LYS A 2 19.08 2.40 -16.40
CA LYS A 2 17.99 1.88 -17.25
C LYS A 2 17.64 0.45 -16.81
N PHE A 3 16.38 0.09 -16.92
CA PHE A 3 15.94 -1.28 -16.67
C PHE A 3 16.57 -2.23 -17.71
N LEU A 4 16.88 -3.45 -17.32
CA LEU A 4 17.45 -4.43 -18.23
C LEU A 4 16.52 -4.66 -19.45
N ILE A 5 15.20 -4.68 -19.22
CA ILE A 5 14.21 -4.84 -20.29
C ILE A 5 14.22 -3.66 -21.29
N ASP A 6 14.50 -2.43 -20.84
CA ASP A 6 14.61 -1.27 -21.71
C ASP A 6 15.90 -1.31 -22.55
N LEU A 7 17.00 -1.79 -21.96
CA LEU A 7 18.25 -2.01 -22.69
C LEU A 7 18.08 -3.08 -23.77
N ILE A 8 17.35 -4.16 -23.46
CA ILE A 8 16.98 -5.18 -24.46
C ILE A 8 16.14 -4.56 -25.58
N PHE A 9 15.15 -3.74 -25.23
CA PHE A 9 14.32 -3.03 -26.18
C PHE A 9 15.16 -2.14 -27.11
N GLU A 10 16.09 -1.36 -26.58
CA GLU A 10 16.96 -0.47 -27.38
C GLU A 10 17.79 -1.26 -28.41
N GLN A 11 18.34 -2.41 -28.01
CA GLN A 11 19.09 -3.28 -28.92
C GLN A 11 18.22 -3.83 -30.06
N LEU A 12 17.04 -4.35 -29.69
CA LEU A 12 16.11 -4.90 -30.67
C LEU A 12 15.48 -3.83 -31.56
N ALA A 13 15.08 -2.68 -30.99
CA ALA A 13 14.52 -1.57 -31.73
C ALA A 13 15.49 -1.09 -32.84
N GLY A 14 16.76 -0.90 -32.49
CA GLY A 14 17.80 -0.59 -33.48
C GLY A 14 17.99 -1.70 -34.53
N ALA A 15 17.87 -2.97 -34.17
CA ALA A 15 17.93 -4.09 -35.10
C ALA A 15 16.72 -4.11 -36.06
N PHE A 16 15.49 -3.86 -35.55
CA PHE A 16 14.29 -3.72 -36.39
C PHE A 16 14.43 -2.56 -37.38
N GLU A 17 14.90 -1.39 -36.95
CA GLU A 17 15.14 -0.25 -37.85
C GLU A 17 16.15 -0.56 -38.92
N ARG A 18 17.31 -1.13 -38.57
CA ARG A 18 18.34 -1.52 -39.55
C ARG A 18 17.83 -2.58 -40.54
N ALA A 19 16.91 -3.44 -40.12
CA ALA A 19 16.26 -4.43 -40.99
C ALA A 19 15.11 -3.83 -41.83
N GLY A 20 14.80 -2.53 -41.69
CA GLY A 20 13.75 -1.83 -42.43
C GLY A 20 12.34 -1.98 -41.84
N PHE A 21 12.24 -2.23 -40.54
CA PHE A 21 10.98 -2.35 -39.81
C PHE A 21 10.86 -1.29 -38.71
N ASP A 22 9.66 -1.03 -38.21
CA ASP A 22 9.41 -0.08 -37.13
C ASP A 22 10.06 -0.56 -35.83
N ALA A 23 10.81 0.34 -35.18
CA ALA A 23 11.45 0.14 -33.88
C ALA A 23 10.48 -0.34 -32.77
N ALA A 24 9.22 0.09 -32.83
CA ALA A 24 8.20 -0.26 -31.84
C ALA A 24 7.98 -1.78 -31.71
N TYR A 25 8.35 -2.56 -32.71
CA TYR A 25 8.29 -4.02 -32.68
C TYR A 25 9.41 -4.67 -31.87
N GLY A 26 10.43 -3.93 -31.42
CA GLY A 26 11.53 -4.44 -30.60
C GLY A 26 11.17 -4.82 -29.16
N LYS A 27 9.91 -4.74 -28.75
CA LYS A 27 9.48 -5.04 -27.38
C LYS A 27 9.65 -6.52 -27.04
N ALA A 28 10.46 -6.79 -26.02
CA ALA A 28 10.61 -8.12 -25.42
C ALA A 28 9.86 -8.23 -24.10
N THR A 29 9.58 -9.45 -23.72
CA THR A 29 8.99 -9.80 -22.41
C THR A 29 9.76 -10.97 -21.80
N LEU A 30 9.60 -11.20 -20.50
CA LEU A 30 10.08 -12.42 -19.87
C LEU A 30 9.47 -13.64 -20.59
N SER A 31 10.30 -14.65 -20.82
CA SER A 31 9.84 -15.88 -21.47
C SER A 31 8.98 -16.71 -20.52
N ASN A 32 7.87 -17.23 -21.02
CA ASN A 32 7.08 -18.26 -20.33
C ASN A 32 7.74 -19.66 -20.37
N ARG A 33 8.84 -19.78 -21.11
CA ARG A 33 9.62 -21.01 -21.29
C ARG A 33 11.09 -20.73 -20.94
N PRO A 34 11.41 -20.57 -19.63
CA PRO A 34 12.77 -20.26 -19.18
C PRO A 34 13.78 -21.37 -19.52
N ASP A 35 13.31 -22.57 -19.82
CA ASP A 35 14.10 -23.67 -20.36
C ASP A 35 14.64 -23.40 -21.78
N LEU A 36 13.96 -22.56 -22.56
CA LEU A 36 14.35 -22.23 -23.94
C LEU A 36 15.09 -20.89 -24.01
N CYS A 37 14.55 -19.87 -23.39
CA CYS A 37 15.11 -18.51 -23.39
C CYS A 37 14.70 -17.71 -22.16
N GLU A 38 15.43 -16.65 -21.85
CA GLU A 38 15.18 -15.76 -20.70
C GLU A 38 14.18 -14.64 -21.08
N TYR A 39 14.34 -14.11 -22.29
CA TYR A 39 13.46 -13.11 -22.87
C TYR A 39 12.99 -13.51 -24.26
N GLN A 40 11.81 -13.05 -24.64
CA GLN A 40 11.23 -13.31 -25.94
C GLN A 40 10.63 -12.05 -26.55
N CYS A 41 10.93 -11.78 -27.81
CA CYS A 41 10.30 -10.71 -28.57
C CYS A 41 9.36 -11.31 -29.64
N ASN A 42 8.12 -10.82 -29.63
CA ASN A 42 7.05 -11.27 -30.54
C ASN A 42 6.80 -10.25 -31.67
N GLY A 43 7.67 -9.25 -31.81
CA GLY A 43 7.50 -8.14 -32.74
C GLY A 43 7.41 -8.56 -34.20
N ALA A 44 8.14 -9.58 -34.61
CA ALA A 44 8.08 -10.09 -35.99
C ALA A 44 6.70 -10.67 -36.34
N LEU A 45 6.00 -11.30 -35.39
CA LEU A 45 4.61 -11.76 -35.56
C LEU A 45 3.65 -10.58 -35.75
N ALA A 46 3.82 -9.51 -34.94
CA ALA A 46 2.99 -8.32 -35.02
C ALA A 46 3.24 -7.54 -36.34
N ALA A 47 4.48 -7.45 -36.79
CA ALA A 47 4.90 -6.75 -37.99
C ALA A 47 4.45 -7.46 -39.31
N ALA A 48 4.26 -8.77 -39.28
CA ALA A 48 4.05 -9.59 -40.46
C ALA A 48 2.93 -9.09 -41.39
N LYS A 49 1.81 -8.67 -40.81
CA LYS A 49 0.65 -8.13 -41.58
C LYS A 49 0.97 -6.77 -42.23
N GLN A 50 1.66 -5.89 -41.52
CA GLN A 50 2.00 -4.55 -41.99
C GLN A 50 3.01 -4.60 -43.14
N TYR A 51 3.99 -5.49 -43.05
CA TYR A 51 5.08 -5.59 -44.03
C TYR A 51 4.88 -6.67 -45.08
N HIS A 52 3.74 -7.39 -45.07
CA HIS A 52 3.41 -8.45 -46.02
C HIS A 52 4.52 -9.51 -46.15
N LYS A 53 5.17 -9.87 -45.02
CA LYS A 53 6.26 -10.87 -44.98
C LYS A 53 5.92 -11.94 -43.97
N ALA A 54 6.45 -13.16 -44.17
CA ALA A 54 6.33 -14.20 -43.18
C ALA A 54 7.06 -13.79 -41.88
N PRO A 55 6.47 -14.02 -40.68
CA PRO A 55 7.08 -13.58 -39.41
C PRO A 55 8.51 -14.08 -39.23
N ILE A 56 8.79 -15.35 -39.61
CA ILE A 56 10.13 -15.94 -39.51
C ILE A 56 11.15 -15.22 -40.40
N GLN A 57 10.74 -14.71 -41.58
CA GLN A 57 11.61 -13.94 -42.45
C GLN A 57 11.97 -12.57 -41.83
N ILE A 58 11.00 -11.95 -41.14
CA ILE A 58 11.25 -10.71 -40.39
C ILE A 58 12.19 -10.98 -39.22
N ALA A 59 11.93 -12.05 -38.45
CA ALA A 59 12.77 -12.43 -37.31
C ALA A 59 14.22 -12.69 -37.73
N ASN A 60 14.45 -13.45 -38.83
CA ASN A 60 15.80 -13.66 -39.36
C ASN A 60 16.48 -12.37 -39.80
N ALA A 61 15.78 -11.50 -40.53
CA ALA A 61 16.34 -10.21 -40.97
C ALA A 61 16.71 -9.31 -39.77
N VAL A 62 15.93 -9.35 -38.69
CA VAL A 62 16.24 -8.61 -37.45
C VAL A 62 17.47 -9.20 -36.76
N LEU A 63 17.61 -10.52 -36.71
CA LEU A 63 18.82 -11.16 -36.16
C LEU A 63 20.07 -10.86 -36.97
N ASP A 64 19.98 -10.91 -38.31
CA ASP A 64 21.09 -10.55 -39.18
C ASP A 64 21.51 -9.08 -38.94
N ALA A 65 20.53 -8.18 -38.73
CA ALA A 65 20.78 -6.77 -38.43
C ALA A 65 21.24 -6.54 -36.97
N LEU A 66 20.87 -7.43 -36.01
CA LEU A 66 21.37 -7.38 -34.63
C LEU A 66 22.87 -7.66 -34.59
N GLY A 67 23.32 -8.67 -35.37
CA GLY A 67 24.73 -9.06 -35.45
C GLY A 67 25.28 -9.60 -34.12
N GLU A 68 26.61 -9.63 -34.02
CA GLU A 68 27.29 -9.95 -32.77
C GLU A 68 26.99 -8.86 -31.73
N ASN A 69 26.63 -9.27 -30.53
CA ASN A 69 26.15 -8.39 -29.47
C ASN A 69 26.65 -8.85 -28.11
N GLU A 70 27.28 -7.98 -27.35
CA GLU A 70 27.82 -8.32 -26.03
C GLU A 70 26.73 -8.61 -24.99
N MET A 71 25.50 -8.13 -25.23
CA MET A 71 24.38 -8.31 -24.29
C MET A 71 23.85 -9.74 -24.32
N PHE A 72 23.87 -10.40 -25.47
CA PHE A 72 23.26 -11.73 -25.65
C PHE A 72 24.29 -12.82 -25.85
N SER A 73 24.21 -13.89 -25.06
CA SER A 73 24.98 -15.12 -25.32
C SER A 73 24.29 -15.98 -26.41
N SER A 74 22.99 -15.80 -26.62
CA SER A 74 22.21 -16.41 -27.71
C SER A 74 21.04 -15.51 -28.09
N ALA A 75 20.84 -15.38 -29.41
CA ALA A 75 19.66 -14.76 -30.00
C ALA A 75 19.22 -15.62 -31.19
N GLU A 76 18.02 -16.19 -31.16
CA GLU A 76 17.55 -17.17 -32.14
C GLU A 76 16.15 -16.83 -32.66
N ALA A 77 15.96 -16.98 -33.99
CA ALA A 77 14.63 -16.89 -34.59
C ALA A 77 13.98 -18.29 -34.58
N VAL A 78 12.84 -18.38 -33.89
CA VAL A 78 12.10 -19.65 -33.73
C VAL A 78 10.72 -19.53 -34.36
N MET A 79 10.31 -20.60 -35.10
CA MET A 79 8.98 -20.61 -35.71
C MET A 79 7.87 -20.36 -34.67
N PRO A 80 6.82 -19.60 -35.05
CA PRO A 80 6.55 -18.98 -36.37
C PRO A 80 7.22 -17.60 -36.61
N GLY A 81 7.98 -17.04 -35.65
CA GLY A 81 8.66 -15.76 -35.77
C GLY A 81 8.98 -15.14 -34.40
N PHE A 82 9.24 -15.98 -33.40
CA PHE A 82 9.74 -15.55 -32.10
C PHE A 82 11.24 -15.24 -32.16
N LEU A 83 11.65 -14.19 -31.46
CA LEU A 83 13.06 -13.96 -31.15
C LEU A 83 13.32 -14.37 -29.70
N ASN A 84 14.02 -15.48 -29.52
CA ASN A 84 14.41 -16.00 -28.22
C ASN A 84 15.79 -15.49 -27.84
N LEU A 85 15.92 -14.92 -26.64
CA LEU A 85 17.13 -14.22 -26.19
C LEU A 85 17.63 -14.79 -24.87
N LYS A 86 18.95 -15.00 -24.77
CA LYS A 86 19.66 -15.29 -23.51
C LYS A 86 20.69 -14.21 -23.25
N ILE A 87 20.68 -13.67 -22.04
CA ILE A 87 21.63 -12.62 -21.61
C ILE A 87 23.02 -13.26 -21.40
N SER A 88 24.04 -12.57 -21.86
CA SER A 88 25.43 -12.96 -21.64
C SER A 88 25.77 -12.90 -20.16
N GLU A 89 26.53 -13.88 -19.71
CA GLU A 89 26.99 -14.03 -18.33
C GLU A 89 27.83 -12.82 -17.88
N ASP A 90 28.71 -12.35 -18.74
CA ASP A 90 29.57 -11.18 -18.52
C ASP A 90 28.76 -9.89 -18.42
N TYR A 91 27.80 -9.70 -19.36
CA TYR A 91 26.92 -8.55 -19.37
C TYR A 91 26.06 -8.50 -18.08
N LEU A 92 25.47 -9.62 -17.71
CA LEU A 92 24.64 -9.74 -16.49
C LEU A 92 25.46 -9.41 -15.22
N ALA A 93 26.67 -9.94 -15.13
CA ALA A 93 27.59 -9.62 -14.01
C ALA A 93 27.96 -8.14 -13.97
N SER A 94 28.20 -7.54 -15.14
CA SER A 94 28.50 -6.09 -15.25
C SER A 94 27.30 -5.25 -14.82
N TYR A 95 26.10 -5.58 -15.29
CA TYR A 95 24.84 -4.90 -14.90
C TYR A 95 24.62 -4.94 -13.39
N LEU A 96 24.80 -6.11 -12.76
CA LEU A 96 24.63 -6.24 -11.31
C LEU A 96 25.74 -5.56 -10.49
N ARG A 97 26.96 -5.43 -11.02
CA ARG A 97 28.02 -4.60 -10.38
C ARG A 97 27.64 -3.13 -10.33
N GLU A 98 27.07 -2.61 -11.43
CA GLU A 98 26.57 -1.24 -11.47
C GLU A 98 25.37 -1.07 -10.53
N MET A 99 24.41 -2.01 -10.55
CA MET A 99 23.26 -2.04 -9.67
C MET A 99 23.65 -2.01 -8.18
N ALA A 100 24.63 -2.81 -7.78
CA ALA A 100 25.09 -2.91 -6.38
C ALA A 100 25.72 -1.61 -5.86
N GLN A 101 26.24 -0.76 -6.74
CA GLN A 101 26.87 0.53 -6.39
C GLN A 101 25.91 1.71 -6.53
N ALA A 102 24.82 1.54 -7.24
CA ALA A 102 23.87 2.61 -7.50
C ALA A 102 22.95 2.87 -6.28
N PRO A 103 22.59 4.14 -6.00
CA PRO A 103 21.55 4.44 -5.04
C PRO A 103 20.26 3.68 -5.39
N HIS A 104 19.55 3.19 -4.38
CA HIS A 104 18.31 2.43 -4.55
C HIS A 104 18.44 1.26 -5.56
N TYR A 105 19.65 0.66 -5.64
CA TYR A 105 19.95 -0.42 -6.59
C TYR A 105 19.62 -0.06 -8.04
N GLY A 106 19.80 1.21 -8.41
CA GLY A 106 19.59 1.72 -9.76
C GLY A 106 18.16 2.12 -10.10
N ALA A 107 17.20 1.97 -9.19
CA ALA A 107 15.88 2.56 -9.36
C ALA A 107 16.00 4.10 -9.37
N GLN A 108 15.33 4.74 -10.32
CA GLN A 108 15.39 6.19 -10.53
C GLN A 108 14.09 6.82 -10.05
N ASP A 109 14.19 8.05 -9.56
CA ASP A 109 13.01 8.86 -9.27
C ASP A 109 12.15 9.03 -10.52
N ASP A 110 10.84 9.12 -10.32
CA ASP A 110 9.93 9.47 -11.40
C ASP A 110 10.21 10.92 -11.85
N PRO A 111 10.55 11.16 -13.11
CA PRO A 111 10.71 12.52 -13.61
C PRO A 111 9.44 13.37 -13.49
N ALA A 112 8.27 12.74 -13.32
CA ALA A 112 6.99 13.39 -13.04
C ALA A 112 6.63 13.36 -11.54
N ALA A 113 7.60 13.10 -10.65
CA ALA A 113 7.37 13.10 -9.21
C ALA A 113 6.73 14.42 -8.75
N CYS A 114 5.75 14.30 -7.86
CA CYS A 114 4.89 15.41 -7.49
C CYS A 114 4.46 15.33 -6.00
N THR A 115 3.71 16.32 -5.54
CA THR A 115 3.07 16.26 -4.22
C THR A 115 1.80 15.42 -4.30
N ILE A 116 1.72 14.40 -3.45
CA ILE A 116 0.60 13.46 -3.35
C ILE A 116 0.00 13.56 -1.94
N VAL A 117 -1.29 13.80 -1.83
CA VAL A 117 -2.04 13.54 -0.59
C VAL A 117 -2.58 12.12 -0.67
N LEU A 118 -2.19 11.29 0.29
CA LEU A 118 -2.67 9.92 0.43
C LEU A 118 -3.52 9.84 1.70
N ASP A 119 -4.82 9.69 1.52
CA ASP A 119 -5.83 9.56 2.57
C ASP A 119 -6.09 8.09 2.86
N TYR A 120 -5.74 7.63 4.05
CA TYR A 120 -5.88 6.23 4.44
C TYR A 120 -6.00 6.04 5.94
N GLY A 121 -6.55 4.92 6.36
CA GLY A 121 -6.61 4.51 7.77
C GLY A 121 -7.65 5.25 8.63
N GLY A 122 -8.42 6.18 8.07
CA GLY A 122 -9.32 7.08 8.80
C GLY A 122 -10.42 6.40 9.61
N PRO A 123 -10.24 6.17 10.93
CA PRO A 123 -11.26 5.63 11.81
C PRO A 123 -12.15 6.72 12.39
N ASN A 124 -13.33 6.33 12.84
CA ASN A 124 -14.09 7.18 13.74
C ASN A 124 -13.46 7.17 15.13
N VAL A 125 -13.34 8.34 15.77
CA VAL A 125 -12.90 8.44 17.16
C VAL A 125 -13.88 7.72 18.12
N ALA A 126 -13.43 7.40 19.32
CA ALA A 126 -14.17 6.64 20.32
C ALA A 126 -14.62 5.23 19.90
N LYS A 127 -14.05 4.70 18.84
CA LYS A 127 -14.24 3.31 18.41
C LYS A 127 -12.90 2.60 18.37
N PRO A 128 -12.84 1.33 18.85
CA PRO A 128 -11.61 0.57 18.71
C PRO A 128 -11.32 0.30 17.23
N LEU A 129 -10.04 0.24 16.89
CA LEU A 129 -9.64 -0.29 15.60
C LEU A 129 -10.04 -1.77 15.51
N HIS A 130 -10.64 -2.13 14.41
CA HIS A 130 -11.01 -3.50 14.11
C HIS A 130 -10.32 -3.98 12.83
N VAL A 131 -10.37 -5.27 12.56
CA VAL A 131 -9.72 -5.89 11.39
C VAL A 131 -10.05 -5.23 10.05
N GLY A 132 -11.21 -4.56 9.93
CA GLY A 132 -11.56 -3.79 8.73
C GLY A 132 -10.68 -2.56 8.50
N HIS A 133 -10.03 -2.03 9.55
CA HIS A 133 -9.09 -0.90 9.41
C HIS A 133 -7.68 -1.37 9.01
N LEU A 134 -7.35 -2.66 9.21
CA LEU A 134 -6.04 -3.21 8.91
C LEU A 134 -5.64 -2.96 7.45
N ARG A 135 -6.53 -3.29 6.51
CA ARG A 135 -6.24 -3.20 5.08
C ARG A 135 -5.92 -1.77 4.63
N SER A 136 -6.77 -0.81 5.02
CA SER A 136 -6.50 0.59 4.72
C SER A 136 -5.14 1.04 5.25
N ALA A 137 -4.84 0.70 6.50
CA ALA A 137 -3.60 1.10 7.15
C ALA A 137 -2.35 0.54 6.48
N ILE A 138 -2.29 -0.79 6.24
CA ILE A 138 -1.07 -1.41 5.71
C ILE A 138 -0.88 -1.19 4.21
N ILE A 139 -1.96 -1.15 3.42
CA ILE A 139 -1.87 -0.81 2.00
C ILE A 139 -1.44 0.64 1.84
N GLY A 140 -2.05 1.57 2.62
CA GLY A 140 -1.69 2.98 2.58
C GLY A 140 -0.26 3.25 2.99
N GLU A 141 0.22 2.64 4.07
CA GLU A 141 1.62 2.75 4.50
C GLU A 141 2.59 2.23 3.42
N SER A 142 2.29 1.07 2.82
CA SER A 142 3.12 0.54 1.74
C SER A 142 3.13 1.46 0.51
N LEU A 143 1.98 1.96 0.08
CA LEU A 143 1.89 2.91 -1.04
C LEU A 143 2.63 4.22 -0.74
N LYS A 144 2.51 4.77 0.48
CA LYS A 144 3.26 5.95 0.91
C LYS A 144 4.76 5.74 0.74
N ARG A 145 5.29 4.59 1.21
CA ARG A 145 6.71 4.25 1.09
C ARG A 145 7.13 4.06 -0.36
N ILE A 146 6.33 3.35 -1.16
CA ILE A 146 6.60 3.14 -2.59
C ILE A 146 6.62 4.47 -3.35
N TYR A 147 5.65 5.35 -3.12
CA TYR A 147 5.63 6.66 -3.79
C TYR A 147 6.82 7.53 -3.39
N ARG A 148 7.20 7.54 -2.11
CA ARG A 148 8.40 8.25 -1.62
C ARG A 148 9.69 7.69 -2.19
N PHE A 149 9.76 6.37 -2.36
CA PHE A 149 10.92 5.71 -2.95
C PHE A 149 11.21 6.19 -4.38
N PHE A 150 10.18 6.57 -5.13
CA PHE A 150 10.28 7.15 -6.48
C PHE A 150 10.25 8.68 -6.49
N GLY A 151 10.62 9.33 -5.40
CA GLY A 151 10.87 10.77 -5.33
C GLY A 151 9.64 11.65 -5.09
N ASN A 152 8.44 11.09 -4.90
CA ASN A 152 7.26 11.90 -4.62
C ASN A 152 7.28 12.47 -3.19
N HIS A 153 6.80 13.70 -3.03
CA HIS A 153 6.48 14.27 -1.73
C HIS A 153 5.09 13.79 -1.30
N VAL A 154 5.03 12.79 -0.42
CA VAL A 154 3.76 12.18 0.01
C VAL A 154 3.36 12.69 1.39
N ILE A 155 2.14 13.18 1.48
CA ILE A 155 1.47 13.57 2.73
C ILE A 155 0.47 12.48 3.07
N GLY A 156 0.79 11.66 4.07
CA GLY A 156 -0.11 10.64 4.60
C GLY A 156 -1.08 11.24 5.62
N ASP A 157 -2.35 11.29 5.28
CA ASP A 157 -3.41 11.87 6.11
C ASP A 157 -4.34 10.78 6.64
N ILE A 158 -4.64 10.82 7.94
CA ILE A 158 -5.56 9.86 8.60
C ILE A 158 -6.96 10.45 8.71
N HIS A 159 -7.47 11.31 8.09
CA HIS A 159 -8.78 11.94 8.19
C HIS A 159 -9.79 11.26 9.15
N LEU A 160 -9.89 11.80 10.39
CA LEU A 160 -10.66 11.20 11.47
C LEU A 160 -12.16 11.56 11.40
N GLY A 161 -13.04 10.58 11.63
CA GLY A 161 -14.46 10.83 11.87
C GLY A 161 -14.69 11.29 13.31
N ASP A 162 -14.71 12.61 13.56
CA ASP A 162 -14.73 13.19 14.90
C ASP A 162 -15.86 14.22 15.14
N TRP A 163 -16.79 14.38 14.18
CA TRP A 163 -17.71 15.52 14.19
C TRP A 163 -19.20 15.18 14.05
N GLY A 164 -19.56 13.92 13.89
CA GLY A 164 -20.93 13.50 13.62
C GLY A 164 -21.77 13.17 14.87
N LEU A 165 -22.96 12.62 14.62
CA LEU A 165 -23.92 12.16 15.65
C LEU A 165 -23.30 11.22 16.70
N GLN A 166 -22.23 10.52 16.37
CA GLN A 166 -21.53 9.68 17.33
C GLN A 166 -21.03 10.45 18.55
N MET A 167 -20.63 11.72 18.39
CA MET A 167 -20.23 12.57 19.54
C MET A 167 -21.40 12.85 20.46
N GLY A 168 -22.55 13.23 19.90
CA GLY A 168 -23.75 13.46 20.70
C GLY A 168 -24.28 12.21 21.37
N LEU A 169 -24.17 11.05 20.75
CA LEU A 169 -24.52 9.77 21.38
C LEU A 169 -23.66 9.47 22.61
N ILE A 170 -22.36 9.70 22.52
CA ILE A 170 -21.43 9.55 23.65
C ILE A 170 -21.76 10.54 24.76
N MET A 171 -21.96 11.82 24.42
CA MET A 171 -22.28 12.87 25.38
C MET A 171 -23.58 12.61 26.10
N ALA A 172 -24.67 12.26 25.40
CA ALA A 172 -25.97 11.93 25.99
C ALA A 172 -25.90 10.73 26.92
N GLN A 173 -25.15 9.68 26.55
CA GLN A 173 -24.97 8.50 27.41
C GLN A 173 -24.10 8.84 28.63
N LEU A 174 -23.06 9.64 28.46
CA LEU A 174 -22.18 10.04 29.55
C LEU A 174 -22.92 10.94 30.56
N GLN A 175 -23.83 11.79 30.08
CA GLN A 175 -24.70 12.61 30.94
C GLN A 175 -25.58 11.73 31.85
N ASP A 176 -26.13 10.64 31.32
CA ASP A 176 -26.93 9.69 32.14
C ASP A 176 -26.06 8.91 33.13
N GLU A 177 -24.85 8.51 32.73
CA GLU A 177 -23.95 7.74 33.62
C GLU A 177 -23.22 8.60 34.66
N LYS A 178 -22.89 9.85 34.32
CA LYS A 178 -22.09 10.77 35.14
C LYS A 178 -22.71 12.19 35.14
N PRO A 179 -23.95 12.36 35.63
CA PRO A 179 -24.69 13.64 35.55
C PRO A 179 -24.05 14.80 36.31
N GLY A 180 -23.17 14.52 37.26
CA GLY A 180 -22.47 15.55 38.04
C GLY A 180 -21.22 16.14 37.39
N LEU A 181 -20.94 15.80 36.14
CA LEU A 181 -19.80 16.39 35.43
C LEU A 181 -20.08 17.85 35.04
N PRO A 182 -19.10 18.74 35.20
CA PRO A 182 -19.28 20.18 34.96
C PRO A 182 -19.55 20.53 33.48
N TYR A 183 -19.34 19.60 32.57
CA TYR A 183 -19.56 19.78 31.13
C TYR A 183 -21.05 19.92 30.77
N PHE A 184 -21.95 19.38 31.62
CA PHE A 184 -23.40 19.37 31.40
C PHE A 184 -24.11 20.50 32.19
N ASP A 185 -23.38 21.30 32.95
CA ASP A 185 -23.93 22.43 33.67
C ASP A 185 -23.81 23.69 32.80
N PRO A 186 -24.91 24.25 32.29
CA PRO A 186 -24.90 25.44 31.45
C PRO A 186 -24.42 26.70 32.18
N ASP A 187 -24.50 26.72 33.50
CA ASP A 187 -24.08 27.85 34.33
C ASP A 187 -22.61 27.74 34.81
N TYR A 188 -21.92 26.65 34.43
CA TYR A 188 -20.53 26.43 34.81
C TYR A 188 -19.58 27.43 34.12
N THR A 189 -18.94 28.28 34.92
CA THR A 189 -18.02 29.33 34.46
C THR A 189 -16.56 29.02 34.77
N GLY A 190 -16.28 27.93 35.52
CA GLY A 190 -14.93 27.50 35.89
C GLY A 190 -14.10 26.95 34.71
N GLU A 191 -12.85 26.59 35.02
CA GLU A 191 -12.01 25.81 34.12
C GLU A 191 -12.42 24.35 34.17
N TYR A 192 -12.57 23.73 33.00
CA TYR A 192 -12.86 22.29 32.95
C TYR A 192 -11.65 21.44 33.37
N PRO A 193 -11.87 20.27 33.98
CA PRO A 193 -10.77 19.40 34.39
C PRO A 193 -9.83 19.07 33.24
N ALA A 194 -8.53 19.08 33.50
CA ALA A 194 -7.53 18.73 32.51
C ALA A 194 -7.54 17.22 32.16
N GLU A 195 -7.92 16.39 33.11
CA GLU A 195 -8.04 14.94 32.92
C GLU A 195 -9.40 14.59 32.30
N ALA A 196 -9.38 13.61 31.39
CA ALA A 196 -10.60 13.10 30.78
C ALA A 196 -11.45 12.36 31.85
N PRO A 197 -12.79 12.57 31.86
CA PRO A 197 -13.67 11.88 32.81
C PRO A 197 -13.93 10.41 32.45
N PHE A 198 -13.21 9.87 31.50
CA PHE A 198 -13.32 8.50 30.98
C PHE A 198 -12.00 8.00 30.41
N THR A 199 -11.88 6.70 30.32
CA THR A 199 -10.82 5.97 29.62
C THR A 199 -11.28 5.57 28.22
N ILE A 200 -10.33 5.13 27.36
CA ILE A 200 -10.69 4.57 26.05
C ILE A 200 -11.60 3.35 26.17
N SER A 201 -11.38 2.48 27.14
CA SER A 201 -12.22 1.29 27.38
C SER A 201 -13.66 1.66 27.77
N GLU A 202 -13.85 2.76 28.50
CA GLU A 202 -15.19 3.29 28.79
C GLU A 202 -15.85 3.84 27.51
N LEU A 203 -15.15 4.58 26.67
CA LEU A 203 -15.68 5.07 25.38
C LEU A 203 -16.09 3.93 24.47
N GLU A 204 -15.29 2.87 24.40
CA GLU A 204 -15.58 1.67 23.63
C GLU A 204 -16.84 0.93 24.09
N ARG A 205 -17.21 1.04 25.35
CA ARG A 205 -18.46 0.52 25.91
C ARG A 205 -19.62 1.50 25.68
N ILE A 206 -19.38 2.78 25.93
CA ILE A 206 -20.40 3.84 25.89
C ILE A 206 -21.00 3.97 24.49
N TYR A 207 -20.17 4.07 23.47
CA TYR A 207 -20.65 4.33 22.11
C TYR A 207 -21.58 3.23 21.55
N PRO A 208 -21.25 1.93 21.58
CA PRO A 208 -22.15 0.89 21.10
C PRO A 208 -23.46 0.82 21.93
N ALA A 209 -23.39 1.04 23.23
CA ALA A 209 -24.57 1.06 24.10
C ALA A 209 -25.48 2.24 23.74
N ALA A 210 -24.93 3.44 23.57
CA ALA A 210 -25.68 4.62 23.12
C ALA A 210 -26.28 4.45 21.72
N SER A 211 -25.53 3.86 20.80
CA SER A 211 -26.00 3.59 19.44
C SER A 211 -27.11 2.53 19.39
N ALA A 212 -27.09 1.53 20.26
CA ALA A 212 -28.19 0.56 20.39
C ALA A 212 -29.44 1.23 20.99
N ARG A 213 -29.25 1.96 22.08
CA ARG A 213 -30.33 2.66 22.78
C ARG A 213 -31.04 3.68 21.91
N SER A 214 -30.33 4.44 21.09
CA SER A 214 -30.92 5.46 20.20
C SER A 214 -31.89 4.90 19.15
N LYS A 215 -31.83 3.59 18.90
CA LYS A 215 -32.76 2.91 17.96
C LYS A 215 -34.08 2.50 18.63
N GLU A 216 -34.09 2.42 19.95
CA GLU A 216 -35.21 1.93 20.74
C GLU A 216 -35.86 3.04 21.59
N ASP A 217 -35.11 4.12 21.89
CA ASP A 217 -35.50 5.24 22.74
C ASP A 217 -35.41 6.55 21.94
N GLU A 218 -36.56 7.00 21.41
CA GLU A 218 -36.65 8.25 20.62
C GLU A 218 -36.26 9.49 21.43
N ALA A 219 -36.55 9.52 22.74
CA ALA A 219 -36.18 10.63 23.60
C ALA A 219 -34.66 10.71 23.79
N PHE A 220 -34.00 9.57 23.93
CA PHE A 220 -32.55 9.51 23.96
C PHE A 220 -31.92 9.91 22.60
N ALA A 221 -32.48 9.45 21.49
CA ALA A 221 -32.04 9.83 20.15
C ALA A 221 -32.14 11.36 19.94
N ALA A 222 -33.26 11.97 20.36
CA ALA A 222 -33.44 13.42 20.28
C ALA A 222 -32.38 14.18 21.12
N ARG A 223 -32.06 13.72 22.34
CA ARG A 223 -30.98 14.30 23.15
C ARG A 223 -29.61 14.18 22.47
N ALA A 224 -29.32 13.03 21.90
CA ALA A 224 -28.05 12.84 21.18
C ALA A 224 -27.91 13.81 19.97
N HIS A 225 -29.00 14.07 19.27
CA HIS A 225 -29.03 15.10 18.22
C HIS A 225 -28.83 16.51 18.81
N GLU A 226 -29.46 16.83 19.94
CA GLU A 226 -29.27 18.11 20.62
C GLU A 226 -27.83 18.30 21.11
N GLU A 227 -27.21 17.30 21.72
CA GLU A 227 -25.79 17.35 22.10
C GLU A 227 -24.86 17.54 20.89
N THR A 228 -25.18 16.89 19.75
CA THR A 228 -24.44 17.11 18.50
C THR A 228 -24.58 18.55 18.01
N PHE A 229 -25.81 19.09 18.06
CA PHE A 229 -26.09 20.46 17.66
C PHE A 229 -25.33 21.46 18.54
N ARG A 230 -25.37 21.29 19.89
CA ARG A 230 -24.67 22.13 20.84
C ARG A 230 -23.16 22.11 20.64
N LEU A 231 -22.56 20.92 20.43
CA LEU A 231 -21.16 20.77 20.07
C LEU A 231 -20.80 21.59 18.82
N GLN A 232 -21.60 21.45 17.77
CA GLN A 232 -21.37 22.11 16.47
C GLN A 232 -21.53 23.64 16.56
N HIS A 233 -22.40 24.13 17.46
CA HIS A 233 -22.61 25.56 17.70
C HIS A 233 -21.62 26.17 18.71
N GLY A 234 -20.70 25.35 19.24
CA GLY A 234 -19.57 25.86 20.02
C GLY A 234 -19.83 26.01 21.52
N GLU A 235 -20.85 25.31 22.04
CA GLU A 235 -21.11 25.29 23.48
C GLU A 235 -19.88 24.79 24.25
N ARG A 236 -19.55 25.50 25.35
CA ARG A 236 -18.27 25.32 26.06
C ARG A 236 -18.12 23.91 26.64
N GLY A 237 -19.18 23.38 27.24
CA GLY A 237 -19.15 22.06 27.89
C GLY A 237 -18.90 20.94 26.88
N GLU A 238 -19.70 20.92 25.82
CA GLU A 238 -19.62 19.93 24.75
C GLU A 238 -18.28 20.01 24.01
N ARG A 239 -17.77 21.22 23.75
CA ARG A 239 -16.43 21.42 23.17
C ARG A 239 -15.32 20.88 24.05
N ALA A 240 -15.36 21.18 25.35
CA ALA A 240 -14.36 20.68 26.28
C ALA A 240 -14.41 19.14 26.40
N LEU A 241 -15.61 18.57 26.45
CA LEU A 241 -15.79 17.12 26.50
C LEU A 241 -15.33 16.43 25.19
N TRP A 242 -15.66 17.03 24.04
CA TRP A 242 -15.20 16.56 22.72
C TRP A 242 -13.68 16.56 22.62
N GLN A 243 -12.99 17.59 23.12
CA GLN A 243 -11.52 17.61 23.15
C GLN A 243 -10.93 16.45 23.95
N HIS A 244 -11.58 16.04 25.06
CA HIS A 244 -11.17 14.86 25.80
C HIS A 244 -11.39 13.57 25.02
N ILE A 245 -12.55 13.41 24.35
CA ILE A 245 -12.85 12.26 23.48
C ILE A 245 -11.78 12.16 22.39
N LEU A 246 -11.47 13.27 21.72
CA LEU A 246 -10.47 13.30 20.65
C LEU A 246 -9.08 12.92 21.16
N ARG A 247 -8.62 13.54 22.26
CA ARG A 247 -7.29 13.27 22.84
C ARG A 247 -7.12 11.80 23.20
N VAL A 248 -8.05 11.25 24.00
CA VAL A 248 -7.99 9.85 24.45
C VAL A 248 -8.03 8.88 23.26
N SER A 249 -8.85 9.19 22.24
CA SER A 249 -8.95 8.36 21.03
C SER A 249 -7.68 8.41 20.19
N VAL A 250 -7.14 9.61 19.95
CA VAL A 250 -5.93 9.80 19.13
C VAL A 250 -4.70 9.14 19.79
N GLU A 251 -4.56 9.23 21.10
CA GLU A 251 -3.50 8.54 21.83
C GLU A 251 -3.57 7.02 21.67
N ASP A 252 -4.76 6.46 21.73
CA ASP A 252 -4.96 5.01 21.51
C ASP A 252 -4.71 4.62 20.05
N LEU A 253 -5.21 5.38 19.10
CA LEU A 253 -5.00 5.17 17.67
C LEU A 253 -3.52 5.20 17.32
N LYS A 254 -2.77 6.18 17.80
CA LYS A 254 -1.31 6.28 17.60
C LYS A 254 -0.60 5.02 18.10
N ARG A 255 -0.89 4.58 19.32
CA ARG A 255 -0.30 3.36 19.88
C ARG A 255 -0.60 2.11 19.01
N ASN A 256 -1.83 1.98 18.52
CA ASN A 256 -2.23 0.86 17.67
C ASN A 256 -1.53 0.91 16.30
N TYR A 257 -1.44 2.08 15.67
CA TYR A 257 -0.75 2.24 14.39
C TYR A 257 0.77 2.08 14.53
N ASP A 258 1.37 2.57 15.62
CA ASP A 258 2.78 2.33 15.92
C ASP A 258 3.09 0.82 16.07
N ASN A 259 2.18 0.06 16.70
CA ASN A 259 2.31 -1.39 16.78
C ASN A 259 2.27 -2.08 15.42
N LEU A 260 1.54 -1.50 14.47
CA LEU A 260 1.52 -1.95 13.08
C LEU A 260 2.70 -1.40 12.25
N GLY A 261 3.52 -0.48 12.77
CA GLY A 261 4.52 0.24 11.97
C GLY A 261 3.88 1.03 10.83
N VAL A 262 2.76 1.69 11.13
CA VAL A 262 2.03 2.61 10.24
C VAL A 262 2.11 4.02 10.83
N SER A 263 2.43 5.01 10.02
CA SER A 263 2.60 6.39 10.45
C SER A 263 1.90 7.36 9.51
N PHE A 264 1.42 8.47 10.07
CA PHE A 264 0.78 9.55 9.32
C PHE A 264 1.53 10.85 9.53
N ASP A 265 1.57 11.69 8.50
CA ASP A 265 2.18 13.01 8.57
C ASP A 265 1.19 14.02 9.17
N VAL A 266 -0.11 13.80 8.95
CA VAL A 266 -1.20 14.69 9.34
C VAL A 266 -2.28 13.90 10.08
N TRP A 267 -2.77 14.49 11.18
CA TRP A 267 -3.83 13.96 12.04
C TRP A 267 -4.95 15.02 12.13
N LEU A 268 -5.75 15.10 11.07
CA LEU A 268 -6.90 16.00 10.99
C LEU A 268 -8.20 15.18 10.94
N GLY A 269 -9.32 15.86 11.09
CA GLY A 269 -10.64 15.24 11.09
C GLY A 269 -11.70 16.04 10.34
N GLU A 270 -12.90 15.51 10.31
CA GLU A 270 -14.09 16.18 9.76
C GLU A 270 -14.31 17.55 10.41
N SER A 271 -13.95 17.72 11.70
CA SER A 271 -14.05 18.98 12.42
C SER A 271 -13.16 20.08 11.85
N ASP A 272 -11.98 19.74 11.35
CA ASP A 272 -11.04 20.71 10.78
C ASP A 272 -11.52 21.26 9.43
N ALA A 273 -12.29 20.48 8.70
CA ALA A 273 -12.85 20.87 7.41
C ALA A 273 -14.08 21.81 7.53
N GLN A 274 -14.72 21.88 8.70
CA GLN A 274 -15.98 22.63 8.88
C GLN A 274 -15.88 24.10 8.46
N LYS A 275 -14.78 24.75 8.78
CA LYS A 275 -14.55 26.17 8.45
C LYS A 275 -14.47 26.46 6.94
N TYR A 276 -14.20 25.43 6.12
CA TYR A 276 -14.08 25.55 4.66
C TYR A 276 -15.41 25.28 3.93
N ILE A 277 -16.41 24.70 4.61
CA ILE A 277 -17.73 24.38 4.01
C ILE A 277 -18.40 25.62 3.40
N PRO A 278 -18.52 26.77 4.08
CA PRO A 278 -19.19 27.95 3.52
C PRO A 278 -18.54 28.41 2.21
N GLN A 279 -17.22 28.56 2.19
CA GLN A 279 -16.46 28.96 1.00
C GLN A 279 -16.60 27.95 -0.14
N MET A 280 -16.54 26.67 0.18
CA MET A 280 -16.72 25.58 -0.80
C MET A 280 -18.12 25.64 -1.44
N LEU A 281 -19.18 25.76 -0.62
CA LEU A 281 -20.56 25.88 -1.11
C LEU A 281 -20.77 27.12 -1.98
N GLU A 282 -20.22 28.28 -1.58
CA GLU A 282 -20.26 29.50 -2.39
C GLU A 282 -19.59 29.29 -3.75
N THR A 283 -18.44 28.63 -3.79
CA THR A 283 -17.72 28.35 -5.03
C THR A 283 -18.55 27.46 -5.96
N VAL A 284 -19.16 26.39 -5.44
CA VAL A 284 -19.99 25.48 -6.25
C VAL A 284 -21.25 26.20 -6.77
N LYS A 285 -21.90 27.01 -5.93
CA LYS A 285 -23.08 27.83 -6.33
C LYS A 285 -22.72 28.87 -7.37
N ALA A 286 -21.61 29.59 -7.21
CA ALA A 286 -21.17 30.61 -8.16
C ALA A 286 -20.87 30.05 -9.56
N ARG A 287 -20.52 28.76 -9.65
CA ARG A 287 -20.36 28.04 -10.93
C ARG A 287 -21.68 27.60 -11.57
N GLY A 288 -22.82 27.85 -10.91
CA GLY A 288 -24.13 27.44 -11.42
C GLY A 288 -24.37 25.93 -11.45
N LEU A 289 -23.64 25.17 -10.63
CA LEU A 289 -23.69 23.70 -10.62
C LEU A 289 -24.80 23.13 -9.72
N CYS A 290 -25.29 23.94 -8.78
CA CYS A 290 -26.29 23.52 -7.81
C CYS A 290 -27.70 23.52 -8.38
N VAL A 291 -28.46 22.49 -8.05
CA VAL A 291 -29.89 22.34 -8.35
C VAL A 291 -30.60 22.01 -7.04
N GLU A 292 -31.80 22.57 -6.85
CA GLU A 292 -32.69 22.16 -5.77
C GLU A 292 -33.47 20.93 -6.17
N SER A 293 -33.42 19.88 -5.37
CA SER A 293 -34.17 18.64 -5.59
C SER A 293 -34.76 18.16 -4.27
N GLU A 294 -36.08 18.07 -4.17
CA GLU A 294 -36.81 17.65 -2.98
C GLU A 294 -36.41 18.44 -1.69
N GLY A 295 -36.12 19.72 -1.87
CA GLY A 295 -35.62 20.59 -0.78
C GLY A 295 -34.13 20.44 -0.43
N ALA A 296 -33.40 19.52 -1.06
CA ALA A 296 -31.99 19.35 -0.90
C ALA A 296 -31.19 20.12 -1.97
N LEU A 297 -29.99 20.58 -1.63
CA LEU A 297 -29.05 21.17 -2.57
C LEU A 297 -28.17 20.08 -3.16
N VAL A 298 -28.26 19.85 -4.46
CA VAL A 298 -27.54 18.78 -5.14
C VAL A 298 -26.74 19.29 -6.34
N VAL A 299 -25.73 18.53 -6.76
CA VAL A 299 -24.97 18.76 -7.99
C VAL A 299 -25.16 17.57 -8.93
N PRO A 300 -25.74 17.74 -10.12
CA PRO A 300 -25.77 16.69 -11.13
C PRO A 300 -24.37 16.33 -11.60
N VAL A 301 -24.01 15.05 -11.50
CA VAL A 301 -22.67 14.54 -11.81
C VAL A 301 -22.65 13.56 -12.97
N GLN A 302 -23.82 13.21 -13.55
CA GLN A 302 -23.93 12.35 -14.73
C GLN A 302 -23.09 12.89 -15.90
N GLU A 303 -22.38 11.99 -16.59
CA GLU A 303 -21.58 12.27 -17.79
C GLU A 303 -22.10 11.43 -18.98
N GLU A 304 -21.87 11.92 -20.20
CA GLU A 304 -22.32 11.22 -21.41
C GLU A 304 -21.69 9.84 -21.62
N THR A 305 -20.52 9.64 -21.02
CA THR A 305 -19.77 8.38 -21.08
C THR A 305 -20.23 7.33 -20.08
N ASP A 306 -21.12 7.69 -19.16
CA ASP A 306 -21.57 6.77 -18.12
C ASP A 306 -22.45 5.65 -18.69
N ALA A 307 -22.06 4.41 -18.44
CA ALA A 307 -22.83 3.23 -18.84
C ALA A 307 -24.10 3.00 -17.99
N LYS A 308 -24.18 3.67 -16.83
CA LYS A 308 -25.30 3.57 -15.87
C LYS A 308 -25.61 4.97 -15.34
N GLU A 309 -26.86 5.13 -14.85
CA GLU A 309 -27.23 6.34 -14.14
C GLU A 309 -26.38 6.56 -12.90
N VAL A 310 -25.79 7.76 -12.79
CA VAL A 310 -25.04 8.21 -11.62
C VAL A 310 -25.89 9.25 -10.89
N PRO A 311 -26.34 8.97 -9.65
CA PRO A 311 -27.19 9.89 -8.91
C PRO A 311 -26.45 11.20 -8.61
N PRO A 312 -27.16 12.32 -8.43
CA PRO A 312 -26.56 13.60 -8.11
C PRO A 312 -25.87 13.56 -6.74
N CYS A 313 -24.80 14.35 -6.61
CA CYS A 313 -24.10 14.53 -5.33
C CYS A 313 -24.90 15.49 -4.43
N ILE A 314 -25.34 15.03 -3.27
CA ILE A 314 -26.07 15.84 -2.30
C ILE A 314 -25.06 16.63 -1.45
N LEU A 315 -25.16 17.96 -1.46
CA LEU A 315 -24.30 18.83 -0.66
C LEU A 315 -24.97 19.27 0.64
N VAL A 316 -26.28 19.57 0.61
CA VAL A 316 -27.05 19.96 1.80
C VAL A 316 -28.39 19.27 1.75
N LYS A 317 -28.79 18.63 2.83
CA LYS A 317 -30.10 17.99 2.97
C LYS A 317 -31.21 19.03 3.06
N SER A 318 -32.47 18.57 2.91
CA SER A 318 -33.67 19.41 3.06
C SER A 318 -33.83 20.02 4.45
N ASP A 319 -33.24 19.40 5.48
CA ASP A 319 -33.21 19.92 6.87
C ASP A 319 -32.03 20.89 7.14
N GLY A 320 -31.22 21.19 6.12
CA GLY A 320 -30.04 22.06 6.22
C GLY A 320 -28.75 21.34 6.68
N ALA A 321 -28.79 20.04 7.01
CA ALA A 321 -27.62 19.30 7.45
C ALA A 321 -26.65 19.02 6.28
N THR A 322 -25.36 19.07 6.58
CA THR A 322 -24.29 18.66 5.65
C THR A 322 -24.07 17.15 5.71
N LEU A 323 -23.43 16.63 4.67
CA LEU A 323 -23.16 15.21 4.46
C LEU A 323 -21.66 14.94 4.33
N TYR A 324 -21.25 13.67 4.30
CA TYR A 324 -19.87 13.28 4.04
C TYR A 324 -19.30 13.90 2.76
N ALA A 325 -20.09 13.95 1.66
CA ALA A 325 -19.65 14.59 0.43
C ALA A 325 -19.30 16.08 0.62
N THR A 326 -20.05 16.79 1.46
CA THR A 326 -19.79 18.20 1.78
C THR A 326 -18.47 18.37 2.54
N THR A 327 -18.25 17.50 3.53
CA THR A 327 -17.03 17.50 4.33
C THR A 327 -15.82 17.13 3.48
N ASP A 328 -15.93 16.10 2.63
CA ASP A 328 -14.84 15.68 1.73
C ASP A 328 -14.46 16.77 0.72
N LEU A 329 -15.45 17.46 0.14
CA LEU A 329 -15.18 18.60 -0.74
C LEU A 329 -14.52 19.78 0.01
N ALA A 330 -14.94 20.04 1.24
CA ALA A 330 -14.31 21.04 2.09
C ALA A 330 -12.88 20.64 2.48
N THR A 331 -12.64 19.36 2.73
CA THR A 331 -11.30 18.81 2.97
C THR A 331 -10.40 18.96 1.74
N ILE A 332 -10.93 18.78 0.53
CA ILE A 332 -10.18 19.07 -0.71
C ILE A 332 -9.78 20.54 -0.76
N VAL A 333 -10.69 21.47 -0.43
CA VAL A 333 -10.36 22.91 -0.36
C VAL A 333 -9.27 23.19 0.66
N GLN A 334 -9.33 22.59 1.84
CA GLN A 334 -8.28 22.69 2.85
C GLN A 334 -6.93 22.22 2.32
N ARG A 335 -6.88 21.01 1.74
CA ARG A 335 -5.67 20.39 1.22
C ARG A 335 -5.05 21.16 0.05
N GLU A 336 -5.89 21.77 -0.80
CA GLU A 336 -5.41 22.68 -1.85
C GLU A 336 -4.74 23.92 -1.28
N GLN A 337 -5.26 24.51 -0.19
CA GLN A 337 -4.66 25.67 0.46
C GLN A 337 -3.37 25.31 1.21
N ASP A 338 -3.32 24.15 1.85
CA ASP A 338 -2.21 23.78 2.72
C ASP A 338 -1.04 23.15 1.94
N TYR A 339 -1.32 22.37 0.88
CA TYR A 339 -0.32 21.50 0.26
C TYR A 339 -0.16 21.68 -1.25
N HIS A 340 -1.16 22.23 -1.96
CA HIS A 340 -1.18 22.34 -3.44
C HIS A 340 -0.81 21.04 -4.15
N PRO A 341 -1.46 19.90 -3.87
CA PRO A 341 -1.06 18.61 -4.41
C PRO A 341 -1.45 18.47 -5.88
N GLN A 342 -0.63 17.76 -6.63
CA GLN A 342 -0.94 17.39 -8.01
C GLN A 342 -1.71 16.08 -8.10
N LYS A 343 -1.70 15.30 -7.00
CA LYS A 343 -2.40 14.01 -6.95
C LYS A 343 -3.03 13.77 -5.58
N TYR A 344 -4.26 13.30 -5.59
CA TYR A 344 -4.94 12.75 -4.43
C TYR A 344 -5.19 11.27 -4.61
N MET A 345 -4.96 10.49 -3.57
CA MET A 345 -5.28 9.06 -3.53
C MET A 345 -6.05 8.76 -2.24
N TYR A 346 -7.29 8.34 -2.39
CA TYR A 346 -8.15 7.92 -1.27
C TYR A 346 -8.16 6.40 -1.21
N LEU A 347 -7.85 5.83 -0.07
CA LEU A 347 -7.81 4.40 0.15
C LEU A 347 -8.89 3.99 1.16
N THR A 348 -10.06 3.63 0.66
CA THR A 348 -11.22 3.24 1.46
C THR A 348 -11.84 1.93 0.97
N ASP A 349 -12.88 1.45 1.66
CA ASP A 349 -13.63 0.27 1.23
C ASP A 349 -14.25 0.48 -0.17
N LYS A 350 -14.20 -0.55 -1.02
CA LYS A 350 -14.74 -0.52 -2.40
C LYS A 350 -16.23 -0.12 -2.48
N ARG A 351 -16.98 -0.26 -1.39
CA ARG A 351 -18.39 0.19 -1.32
C ARG A 351 -18.54 1.70 -1.42
N GLN A 352 -17.45 2.46 -1.21
CA GLN A 352 -17.44 3.92 -1.33
C GLN A 352 -17.07 4.42 -2.74
N ASN A 353 -16.91 3.54 -3.73
CA ASN A 353 -16.54 3.94 -5.09
C ASN A 353 -17.45 5.04 -5.66
N LEU A 354 -18.78 4.86 -5.56
CA LEU A 354 -19.75 5.83 -6.07
C LEU A 354 -19.63 7.19 -5.35
N HIS A 355 -19.43 7.17 -4.04
CA HIS A 355 -19.25 8.39 -3.25
C HIS A 355 -18.05 9.21 -3.75
N PHE A 356 -16.87 8.57 -3.89
CA PHE A 356 -15.69 9.28 -4.39
C PHE A 356 -15.81 9.68 -5.86
N GLU A 357 -16.48 8.90 -6.68
CA GLU A 357 -16.80 9.31 -8.06
C GLU A 357 -17.60 10.61 -8.08
N GLN A 358 -18.66 10.73 -7.25
CA GLN A 358 -19.45 11.94 -7.12
C GLN A 358 -18.61 13.13 -6.61
N VAL A 359 -17.85 12.95 -5.54
CA VAL A 359 -16.98 13.99 -4.94
C VAL A 359 -15.96 14.49 -5.96
N PHE A 360 -15.29 13.60 -6.69
CA PHE A 360 -14.27 13.98 -7.66
C PHE A 360 -14.86 14.75 -8.85
N ARG A 361 -16.03 14.35 -9.34
CA ARG A 361 -16.72 15.06 -10.41
C ARG A 361 -17.14 16.47 -9.98
N VAL A 362 -17.65 16.61 -8.76
CA VAL A 362 -17.97 17.95 -8.22
C VAL A 362 -16.71 18.79 -8.07
N ALA A 363 -15.64 18.24 -7.48
CA ALA A 363 -14.38 18.95 -7.29
C ALA A 363 -13.81 19.49 -8.61
N LYS A 364 -13.84 18.68 -9.68
CA LYS A 364 -13.39 19.09 -11.02
C LYS A 364 -14.33 20.13 -11.65
N LYS A 365 -15.64 19.87 -11.68
CA LYS A 365 -16.65 20.77 -12.27
C LYS A 365 -16.65 22.14 -11.58
N ALA A 366 -16.51 22.16 -10.27
CA ALA A 366 -16.48 23.38 -9.47
C ALA A 366 -15.13 24.11 -9.52
N GLY A 367 -14.08 23.49 -10.05
CA GLY A 367 -12.73 24.05 -10.05
C GLY A 367 -12.14 24.17 -8.65
N LEU A 368 -12.52 23.27 -7.73
CA LEU A 368 -11.92 23.18 -6.39
C LEU A 368 -10.48 22.65 -6.47
N VAL A 369 -10.16 21.93 -7.53
CA VAL A 369 -8.81 21.46 -7.89
C VAL A 369 -8.47 21.90 -9.32
N SER A 370 -7.19 21.91 -9.66
CA SER A 370 -6.73 22.17 -11.04
C SER A 370 -7.28 21.11 -12.03
N ALA A 371 -7.40 21.47 -13.29
CA ALA A 371 -7.79 20.53 -14.35
C ALA A 371 -6.83 19.33 -14.42
N ASP A 372 -5.54 19.56 -14.22
CA ASP A 372 -4.48 18.54 -14.29
C ASP A 372 -4.33 17.72 -13.01
N THR A 373 -4.90 18.14 -11.88
CA THR A 373 -4.85 17.39 -10.61
C THR A 373 -5.46 16.01 -10.78
N GLN A 374 -4.74 14.98 -10.41
CA GLN A 374 -5.22 13.60 -10.45
C GLN A 374 -6.00 13.27 -9.17
N LEU A 375 -7.24 12.80 -9.32
CA LEU A 375 -8.07 12.33 -8.20
C LEU A 375 -8.28 10.83 -8.37
N GLY A 376 -7.79 10.04 -7.43
CA GLY A 376 -7.85 8.58 -7.48
C GLY A 376 -8.47 7.97 -6.22
N HIS A 377 -9.23 6.90 -6.41
CA HIS A 377 -9.77 6.08 -5.33
C HIS A 377 -9.33 4.63 -5.50
N ILE A 378 -8.73 4.07 -4.47
CA ILE A 378 -8.41 2.64 -4.38
C ILE A 378 -9.41 2.01 -3.43
N GLY A 379 -10.47 1.43 -3.99
CA GLY A 379 -11.48 0.70 -3.23
C GLY A 379 -10.96 -0.69 -2.85
N PHE A 380 -10.51 -0.88 -1.60
CA PHE A 380 -10.00 -2.18 -1.19
C PHE A 380 -11.13 -3.19 -0.91
N GLY A 381 -10.80 -4.47 -1.14
CA GLY A 381 -11.70 -5.60 -0.89
C GLY A 381 -11.75 -5.99 0.59
N THR A 382 -12.57 -6.97 0.92
CA THR A 382 -12.84 -7.44 2.28
C THR A 382 -11.87 -8.57 2.69
N MET A 383 -11.40 -8.53 3.94
CA MET A 383 -10.76 -9.67 4.58
C MET A 383 -11.85 -10.59 5.13
N ASN A 384 -11.89 -11.82 4.64
CA ASN A 384 -12.89 -12.83 4.98
C ASN A 384 -12.30 -13.91 5.87
N GLY A 385 -13.15 -14.58 6.66
CA GLY A 385 -12.80 -15.82 7.33
C GLY A 385 -12.85 -17.03 6.39
N LYS A 386 -12.49 -18.21 6.90
CA LYS A 386 -12.54 -19.48 6.15
C LYS A 386 -13.95 -19.85 5.64
N ASP A 387 -15.00 -19.25 6.23
CA ASP A 387 -16.39 -19.37 5.80
C ASP A 387 -16.79 -18.44 4.63
N GLY A 388 -15.86 -17.66 4.12
CA GLY A 388 -16.06 -16.68 3.05
C GLY A 388 -16.83 -15.42 3.48
N LYS A 389 -17.15 -15.25 4.75
CA LYS A 389 -17.81 -14.06 5.29
C LYS A 389 -16.77 -13.10 5.89
N PRO A 390 -17.10 -11.79 6.03
CA PRO A 390 -16.22 -10.86 6.72
C PRO A 390 -15.74 -11.40 8.06
N PHE A 391 -14.45 -11.27 8.31
CA PHE A 391 -13.78 -11.84 9.47
C PHE A 391 -14.40 -11.32 10.78
N LYS A 392 -14.85 -12.24 11.65
CA LYS A 392 -15.55 -11.95 12.90
C LYS A 392 -14.95 -12.75 14.05
N THR A 393 -15.21 -12.30 15.28
CA THR A 393 -14.92 -13.10 16.48
C THR A 393 -15.81 -14.34 16.54
N ARG A 394 -15.39 -15.34 17.30
CA ARG A 394 -16.22 -16.54 17.57
C ARG A 394 -17.58 -16.21 18.17
N ALA A 395 -17.69 -15.10 18.90
CA ALA A 395 -18.93 -14.59 19.49
C ALA A 395 -19.80 -13.76 18.51
N GLY A 396 -19.40 -13.60 17.24
CA GLY A 396 -20.18 -12.94 16.19
C GLY A 396 -19.94 -11.42 16.02
N GLY A 397 -19.10 -10.79 16.84
CA GLY A 397 -18.69 -9.38 16.70
C GLY A 397 -17.53 -9.17 15.75
N VAL A 398 -17.26 -7.92 15.36
CA VAL A 398 -16.05 -7.57 14.60
C VAL A 398 -14.84 -7.72 15.52
N MET A 399 -13.80 -8.44 15.06
CA MET A 399 -12.57 -8.64 15.85
C MET A 399 -11.80 -7.34 15.98
N ARG A 400 -11.36 -7.01 17.20
CA ARG A 400 -10.43 -5.89 17.44
C ARG A 400 -9.09 -6.17 16.79
N LEU A 401 -8.48 -5.13 16.24
CA LEU A 401 -7.17 -5.26 15.59
C LEU A 401 -6.08 -5.69 16.58
N GLU A 402 -6.10 -5.13 17.78
CA GLU A 402 -5.17 -5.50 18.86
C GLU A 402 -5.25 -6.99 19.20
N THR A 403 -6.46 -7.54 19.28
CA THR A 403 -6.68 -8.97 19.54
C THR A 403 -6.11 -9.84 18.41
N LEU A 404 -6.32 -9.45 17.14
CA LEU A 404 -5.75 -10.17 16.00
C LEU A 404 -4.22 -10.18 16.06
N ILE A 405 -3.60 -9.02 16.36
CA ILE A 405 -2.15 -8.91 16.47
C ILE A 405 -1.62 -9.79 17.61
N ALA A 406 -2.31 -9.80 18.77
CA ALA A 406 -1.94 -10.64 19.89
C ALA A 406 -2.05 -12.13 19.55
N ASP A 407 -3.16 -12.56 18.97
CA ASP A 407 -3.38 -13.97 18.57
C ASP A 407 -2.31 -14.47 17.60
N VAL A 408 -1.94 -13.65 16.60
CA VAL A 408 -0.86 -13.99 15.64
C VAL A 408 0.49 -14.03 16.33
N THR A 409 0.76 -13.09 17.23
CA THR A 409 2.04 -13.03 17.97
C THR A 409 2.18 -14.23 18.90
N ASP A 410 1.13 -14.62 19.60
CA ASP A 410 1.11 -15.79 20.50
C ASP A 410 1.30 -17.09 19.71
N TYR A 411 0.62 -17.21 18.56
CA TYR A 411 0.80 -18.35 17.66
C TYR A 411 2.25 -18.48 17.17
N VAL A 412 2.85 -17.39 16.68
CA VAL A 412 4.24 -17.35 16.23
C VAL A 412 5.19 -17.65 17.39
N THR A 413 4.95 -17.09 18.57
CA THR A 413 5.75 -17.33 19.78
C THR A 413 5.78 -18.84 20.13
N SER A 414 4.64 -19.51 20.04
CA SER A 414 4.58 -20.96 20.30
C SER A 414 5.42 -21.74 19.29
N LYS A 415 5.36 -21.36 18.00
CA LYS A 415 6.14 -22.01 16.93
C LYS A 415 7.65 -21.81 17.08
N ILE A 416 8.11 -20.63 17.48
CA ILE A 416 9.53 -20.36 17.73
C ILE A 416 10.01 -21.19 18.91
N LYS A 417 9.24 -21.27 19.98
CA LYS A 417 9.58 -22.08 21.17
C LYS A 417 9.71 -23.57 20.87
N GLU A 418 8.88 -24.12 20.01
CA GLU A 418 8.96 -25.51 19.57
C GLU A 418 10.33 -25.82 18.92
N ASN A 419 10.92 -24.85 18.21
CA ASN A 419 12.17 -25.00 17.47
C ASN A 419 13.43 -24.58 18.23
N GLN A 420 13.30 -23.90 19.36
CA GLN A 420 14.41 -23.44 20.25
C GLN A 420 15.52 -22.65 19.51
N THR A 421 15.15 -21.83 18.55
CA THR A 421 16.11 -21.14 17.65
C THR A 421 16.54 -19.76 18.17
N VAL A 422 15.81 -19.20 19.15
CA VAL A 422 15.98 -17.84 19.67
C VAL A 422 16.04 -17.88 21.20
N SER A 423 16.84 -17.03 21.81
CA SER A 423 16.91 -16.89 23.28
C SER A 423 15.60 -16.34 23.86
N ASP A 424 15.31 -16.63 25.13
CA ASP A 424 14.11 -16.11 25.82
C ASP A 424 14.10 -14.57 25.86
N GLU A 425 15.25 -13.91 25.84
CA GLU A 425 15.37 -12.45 25.83
C GLU A 425 15.00 -11.84 24.46
N GLU A 426 15.40 -12.49 23.36
CA GLU A 426 15.13 -12.04 21.98
C GLU A 426 13.74 -12.45 21.49
N LEU A 427 13.13 -13.47 22.11
CA LEU A 427 11.89 -14.09 21.68
C LEU A 427 10.73 -13.10 21.48
N PRO A 428 10.42 -12.18 22.41
CA PRO A 428 9.26 -11.27 22.22
C PRO A 428 9.40 -10.37 20.99
N GLN A 429 10.59 -9.83 20.77
CA GLN A 429 10.85 -8.94 19.62
C GLN A 429 10.84 -9.72 18.31
N THR A 430 11.45 -10.89 18.28
CA THR A 430 11.48 -11.75 17.09
C THR A 430 10.08 -12.22 16.74
N ALA A 431 9.30 -12.67 17.72
CA ALA A 431 7.91 -13.09 17.49
C ALA A 431 7.04 -11.94 16.95
N LYS A 432 7.21 -10.72 17.48
CA LYS A 432 6.52 -9.53 16.97
C LYS A 432 6.89 -9.23 15.52
N CYS A 433 8.18 -9.27 15.16
CA CYS A 433 8.63 -9.07 13.78
C CYS A 433 8.01 -10.09 12.81
N ILE A 434 8.02 -11.36 13.18
CA ILE A 434 7.46 -12.44 12.34
C ILE A 434 5.94 -12.33 12.24
N ALA A 435 5.25 -12.00 13.33
CA ALA A 435 3.80 -11.77 13.34
C ALA A 435 3.41 -10.60 12.41
N MET A 436 4.15 -9.49 12.46
CA MET A 436 3.92 -8.36 11.56
C MET A 436 4.18 -8.72 10.10
N ALA A 437 5.22 -9.47 9.81
CA ALA A 437 5.48 -9.96 8.46
C ALA A 437 4.37 -10.90 7.98
N ALA A 438 3.86 -11.81 8.82
CA ALA A 438 2.77 -12.71 8.48
C ALA A 438 1.49 -11.93 8.13
N LEU A 439 1.11 -10.94 8.96
CA LEU A 439 -0.07 -10.11 8.75
C LEU A 439 0.05 -9.24 7.50
N LYS A 440 1.13 -8.45 7.41
CA LYS A 440 1.31 -7.47 6.33
C LYS A 440 1.53 -8.14 4.99
N TYR A 441 2.43 -9.10 4.92
CA TYR A 441 2.67 -9.83 3.68
C TYR A 441 1.45 -10.64 3.25
N GLY A 442 0.75 -11.28 4.20
CA GLY A 442 -0.46 -12.05 3.94
C GLY A 442 -1.55 -11.21 3.27
N ASP A 443 -1.74 -9.97 3.69
CA ASP A 443 -2.67 -9.02 3.05
C ASP A 443 -2.09 -8.46 1.74
N LEU A 444 -0.89 -7.85 1.79
CA LEU A 444 -0.26 -7.13 0.67
C LEU A 444 0.07 -8.02 -0.53
N SER A 445 0.18 -9.34 -0.35
CA SER A 445 0.35 -10.29 -1.46
C SER A 445 -0.91 -10.46 -2.33
N ASN A 446 -2.05 -9.93 -1.87
CA ASN A 446 -3.29 -9.91 -2.64
C ASN A 446 -3.45 -8.55 -3.35
N LEU A 447 -4.07 -8.56 -4.54
CA LEU A 447 -4.42 -7.31 -5.21
C LEU A 447 -5.33 -6.48 -4.30
N PRO A 448 -5.04 -5.18 -4.05
CA PRO A 448 -5.80 -4.36 -3.11
C PRO A 448 -7.32 -4.42 -3.29
N THR A 449 -7.82 -4.38 -4.54
CA THR A 449 -9.25 -4.37 -4.86
C THR A 449 -9.96 -5.72 -4.70
N LYS A 450 -9.23 -6.80 -4.45
CA LYS A 450 -9.80 -8.15 -4.31
C LYS A 450 -10.07 -8.49 -2.85
N ASP A 451 -11.16 -9.25 -2.64
CA ASP A 451 -11.40 -9.92 -1.36
C ASP A 451 -10.42 -11.10 -1.21
N TYR A 452 -10.03 -11.39 0.02
CA TYR A 452 -9.21 -12.56 0.30
C TYR A 452 -9.64 -13.26 1.60
N VAL A 453 -9.18 -14.50 1.78
CA VAL A 453 -9.42 -15.29 2.99
C VAL A 453 -8.20 -15.21 3.89
N PHE A 454 -8.40 -14.73 5.12
CA PHE A 454 -7.39 -14.76 6.17
C PHE A 454 -7.29 -16.17 6.75
N ASP A 455 -6.09 -16.74 6.68
CA ASP A 455 -5.76 -18.05 7.24
C ASP A 455 -4.47 -17.94 8.05
N LEU A 456 -4.60 -17.97 9.37
CA LEU A 456 -3.48 -17.81 10.29
C LEU A 456 -2.39 -18.87 10.07
N ASP A 457 -2.77 -20.14 9.90
CA ASP A 457 -1.83 -21.24 9.71
C ASP A 457 -1.01 -21.03 8.43
N ARG A 458 -1.70 -20.64 7.34
CA ARG A 458 -1.06 -20.37 6.06
C ARG A 458 -0.12 -19.17 6.14
N PHE A 459 -0.59 -18.05 6.71
CA PHE A 459 0.18 -16.79 6.71
C PHE A 459 1.39 -16.82 7.63
N SER A 460 1.33 -17.63 8.70
CA SER A 460 2.42 -17.83 9.64
C SER A 460 3.36 -18.99 9.27
N SER A 461 3.15 -19.64 8.12
CA SER A 461 4.02 -20.71 7.64
C SER A 461 5.38 -20.18 7.24
N PHE A 462 6.44 -20.93 7.56
CA PHE A 462 7.81 -20.68 7.11
C PHE A 462 8.11 -21.28 5.71
N GLU A 463 7.10 -21.78 5.05
CA GLU A 463 7.17 -22.35 3.70
C GLU A 463 6.12 -21.69 2.80
N GLY A 464 6.43 -21.63 1.50
CA GLY A 464 5.55 -21.07 0.48
C GLY A 464 5.60 -19.54 0.43
N ASN A 465 4.59 -18.94 -0.18
CA ASN A 465 4.51 -17.49 -0.42
C ASN A 465 3.98 -16.76 0.83
N THR A 466 4.85 -16.54 1.82
CA THR A 466 4.53 -15.98 3.13
C THR A 466 5.59 -14.99 3.63
N GLY A 467 5.20 -14.07 4.52
CA GLY A 467 6.13 -13.15 5.16
C GLY A 467 7.24 -13.86 5.94
N PRO A 468 6.92 -14.83 6.82
CA PRO A 468 7.94 -15.61 7.53
C PRO A 468 8.96 -16.32 6.62
N TYR A 469 8.55 -16.82 5.45
CA TYR A 469 9.48 -17.40 4.48
C TYR A 469 10.49 -16.39 3.94
N ILE A 470 10.04 -15.16 3.64
CA ILE A 470 10.92 -14.07 3.21
C ILE A 470 11.91 -13.71 4.32
N LEU A 471 11.41 -13.54 5.56
CA LEU A 471 12.28 -13.25 6.71
C LEU A 471 13.31 -14.35 6.95
N TYR A 472 12.90 -15.62 6.87
CA TYR A 472 13.79 -16.76 7.02
C TYR A 472 14.92 -16.75 5.98
N THR A 473 14.61 -16.38 4.73
CA THR A 473 15.62 -16.24 3.68
C THR A 473 16.64 -15.14 4.03
N ILE A 474 16.17 -13.97 4.49
CA ILE A 474 17.04 -12.86 4.90
C ILE A 474 17.94 -13.27 6.07
N VAL A 475 17.37 -13.87 7.12
CA VAL A 475 18.11 -14.29 8.32
C VAL A 475 19.14 -15.39 7.97
N ARG A 476 18.78 -16.32 7.08
CA ARG A 476 19.72 -17.31 6.56
C ARG A 476 20.91 -16.65 5.87
N ILE A 477 20.67 -15.67 5.00
CA ILE A 477 21.75 -14.92 4.33
C ILE A 477 22.64 -14.22 5.37
N LYS A 478 22.03 -13.51 6.35
CA LYS A 478 22.78 -12.90 7.46
C LYS A 478 23.70 -13.92 8.17
N SER A 479 23.17 -15.10 8.48
CA SER A 479 23.93 -16.18 9.11
C SER A 479 25.10 -16.69 8.25
N ILE A 480 24.91 -16.80 6.93
CA ILE A 480 25.98 -17.21 6.01
C ILE A 480 27.08 -16.15 5.96
N LEU A 481 26.72 -14.88 5.84
CA LEU A 481 27.66 -13.75 5.80
C LEU A 481 28.45 -13.63 7.12
N ALA A 482 27.78 -13.84 8.26
CA ALA A 482 28.44 -13.87 9.57
C ALA A 482 29.48 -15.01 9.67
N LYS A 483 29.17 -16.19 9.14
CA LYS A 483 30.10 -17.33 9.08
C LYS A 483 31.23 -17.12 8.06
N TYR A 484 30.96 -16.43 6.97
CA TYR A 484 31.99 -16.04 5.99
C TYR A 484 33.05 -15.13 6.62
N GLY A 485 32.66 -14.21 7.51
CA GLY A 485 33.52 -13.42 8.40
C GLY A 485 34.50 -12.47 7.73
N LYS A 486 34.41 -12.29 6.40
CA LYS A 486 35.23 -11.35 5.63
C LYS A 486 34.34 -10.21 5.09
N PRO A 487 34.89 -8.99 4.89
CA PRO A 487 34.15 -7.91 4.26
C PRO A 487 33.74 -8.29 2.84
N VAL A 488 32.49 -8.00 2.47
CA VAL A 488 31.97 -8.20 1.10
C VAL A 488 32.08 -6.92 0.27
N SER A 489 32.31 -5.77 0.91
CA SER A 489 32.48 -4.49 0.22
C SER A 489 33.73 -4.53 -0.68
N GLY A 490 33.55 -4.22 -1.97
CA GLY A 490 34.61 -4.25 -2.97
C GLY A 490 34.83 -5.62 -3.63
N ALA A 491 34.15 -6.68 -3.21
CA ALA A 491 34.15 -7.95 -3.93
C ALA A 491 33.44 -7.81 -5.27
N GLN A 492 34.08 -8.30 -6.33
CA GLN A 492 33.51 -8.25 -7.68
C GLN A 492 32.54 -9.41 -7.90
N LEU A 493 31.35 -9.10 -8.41
CA LEU A 493 30.44 -10.11 -8.93
C LEU A 493 31.05 -10.68 -10.22
N LEU A 494 31.34 -11.97 -10.20
CA LEU A 494 31.84 -12.71 -11.36
C LEU A 494 30.68 -13.22 -12.23
N PRO A 495 30.92 -13.51 -13.52
CA PRO A 495 29.95 -14.18 -14.36
C PRO A 495 29.46 -15.50 -13.73
N PRO A 496 28.16 -15.83 -13.85
CA PRO A 496 27.62 -17.05 -13.26
C PRO A 496 28.17 -18.30 -13.97
N GLU A 497 28.44 -19.35 -13.17
CA GLU A 497 28.89 -20.65 -13.68
C GLU A 497 27.82 -21.74 -13.60
N SER A 498 26.76 -21.51 -12.81
CA SER A 498 25.64 -22.44 -12.71
C SER A 498 24.33 -21.79 -13.17
N ALA A 499 23.39 -22.60 -13.56
CA ALA A 499 22.05 -22.14 -13.94
C ALA A 499 21.34 -21.45 -12.78
N GLU A 500 21.52 -21.94 -11.54
CA GLU A 500 20.94 -21.41 -10.32
C GLU A 500 21.50 -20.03 -9.99
N GLN A 501 22.81 -19.85 -10.15
CA GLN A 501 23.46 -18.55 -9.97
C GLN A 501 22.95 -17.55 -11.01
N LYS A 502 22.90 -17.94 -12.29
CA LYS A 502 22.38 -17.11 -13.38
C LYS A 502 20.93 -16.72 -13.13
N GLN A 503 20.10 -17.67 -12.69
CA GLN A 503 18.70 -17.40 -12.36
C GLN A 503 18.56 -16.38 -11.24
N LEU A 504 19.34 -16.49 -10.15
CA LEU A 504 19.34 -15.51 -9.07
C LEU A 504 19.73 -14.12 -9.58
N MET A 505 20.77 -14.03 -10.39
CA MET A 505 21.25 -12.79 -11.00
C MET A 505 20.20 -12.16 -11.93
N LEU A 506 19.49 -12.95 -12.74
CA LEU A 506 18.40 -12.51 -13.60
C LEU A 506 17.20 -11.99 -12.79
N VAL A 507 16.86 -12.64 -11.68
CA VAL A 507 15.78 -12.15 -10.81
C VAL A 507 16.18 -10.82 -10.15
N LEU A 508 17.41 -10.70 -9.65
CA LEU A 508 17.92 -9.46 -9.08
C LEU A 508 17.85 -8.29 -10.08
N SER A 509 18.25 -8.51 -11.34
CA SER A 509 18.26 -7.46 -12.37
C SER A 509 16.89 -6.85 -12.68
N ARG A 510 15.79 -7.49 -12.22
CA ARG A 510 14.40 -7.03 -12.43
C ARG A 510 13.82 -6.21 -11.27
N MET A 511 14.60 -5.93 -10.22
CA MET A 511 14.11 -5.20 -9.05
C MET A 511 13.43 -3.88 -9.43
N SER A 512 14.12 -3.04 -10.16
CA SER A 512 13.63 -1.70 -10.52
C SER A 512 12.35 -1.75 -11.35
N ASP A 513 12.24 -2.70 -12.29
CA ASP A 513 11.04 -2.91 -13.10
C ASP A 513 9.85 -3.40 -12.26
N ALA A 514 10.08 -4.32 -11.32
CA ALA A 514 9.04 -4.82 -10.40
C ALA A 514 8.53 -3.70 -9.47
N LEU A 515 9.43 -2.89 -8.90
CA LEU A 515 9.07 -1.77 -8.05
C LEU A 515 8.36 -0.66 -8.84
N TRP A 516 8.80 -0.38 -10.07
CA TRP A 516 8.12 0.57 -10.97
C TRP A 516 6.70 0.12 -11.30
N THR A 517 6.49 -1.18 -11.52
CA THR A 517 5.15 -1.75 -11.71
C THR A 517 4.27 -1.53 -10.48
N ALA A 518 4.80 -1.78 -9.27
CA ALA A 518 4.08 -1.53 -8.03
C ALA A 518 3.71 -0.05 -7.84
N TYR A 519 4.63 0.85 -8.18
CA TYR A 519 4.45 2.30 -8.15
C TYR A 519 3.35 2.76 -9.12
N ARG A 520 3.50 2.43 -10.41
CA ARG A 520 2.58 2.85 -11.48
C ARG A 520 1.15 2.35 -11.24
N ASP A 521 1.01 1.10 -10.85
CA ASP A 521 -0.28 0.43 -10.73
C ASP A 521 -0.87 0.53 -9.31
N SER A 522 -0.16 1.21 -8.38
CA SER A 522 -0.53 1.31 -6.96
C SER A 522 -0.79 -0.08 -6.35
N ALA A 523 0.10 -1.02 -6.62
CA ALA A 523 -0.09 -2.45 -6.41
C ALA A 523 1.05 -3.08 -5.59
N PRO A 524 1.05 -2.97 -4.25
CA PRO A 524 2.08 -3.58 -3.39
C PRO A 524 2.27 -5.09 -3.60
N ASN A 525 1.24 -5.78 -4.09
CA ASN A 525 1.33 -7.21 -4.42
C ASN A 525 2.37 -7.52 -5.50
N ALA A 526 2.75 -6.57 -6.35
CA ALA A 526 3.84 -6.75 -7.31
C ALA A 526 5.19 -6.87 -6.59
N VAL A 527 5.41 -6.09 -5.52
CA VAL A 527 6.60 -6.22 -4.65
C VAL A 527 6.62 -7.60 -4.00
N CYS A 528 5.48 -8.04 -3.43
CA CYS A 528 5.38 -9.37 -2.80
C CYS A 528 5.71 -10.50 -3.80
N ALA A 529 5.18 -10.44 -5.01
CA ALA A 529 5.45 -11.43 -6.06
C ALA A 529 6.94 -11.47 -6.42
N TYR A 530 7.55 -10.31 -6.59
CA TYR A 530 8.97 -10.18 -6.89
C TYR A 530 9.86 -10.76 -5.79
N ILE A 531 9.66 -10.36 -4.51
CA ILE A 531 10.51 -10.84 -3.42
C ILE A 531 10.32 -12.34 -3.13
N TYR A 532 9.16 -12.90 -3.40
CA TYR A 532 8.96 -14.34 -3.31
C TYR A 532 9.78 -15.09 -4.37
N GLU A 533 9.79 -14.60 -5.61
CA GLU A 533 10.64 -15.17 -6.67
C GLU A 533 12.12 -15.04 -6.32
N LEU A 534 12.54 -13.85 -5.81
CA LEU A 534 13.92 -13.59 -5.41
C LEU A 534 14.37 -14.51 -4.26
N ALA A 535 13.54 -14.64 -3.23
CA ALA A 535 13.82 -15.53 -2.09
C ALA A 535 13.90 -17.00 -2.53
N THR A 536 13.03 -17.42 -3.45
CA THR A 536 13.04 -18.78 -4.02
C THR A 536 14.32 -19.04 -4.81
N ALA A 537 14.75 -18.11 -5.67
CA ALA A 537 15.99 -18.21 -6.42
C ALA A 537 17.22 -18.22 -5.50
N ALA A 538 17.23 -17.38 -4.45
CA ALA A 538 18.30 -17.33 -3.46
C ALA A 538 18.42 -18.65 -2.68
N ASN A 539 17.30 -19.22 -2.23
CA ASN A 539 17.30 -20.50 -1.52
C ASN A 539 17.76 -21.65 -2.42
N LYS A 540 17.40 -21.66 -3.70
CA LYS A 540 17.87 -22.65 -4.68
C LYS A 540 19.38 -22.52 -4.90
N PHE A 541 19.87 -21.30 -5.14
CA PHE A 541 21.30 -21.05 -5.26
C PHE A 541 22.09 -21.53 -4.03
N TYR A 542 21.62 -21.24 -2.82
CA TYR A 542 22.26 -21.71 -1.58
C TYR A 542 22.27 -23.22 -1.43
N HIS A 543 21.22 -23.90 -1.90
CA HIS A 543 21.12 -25.36 -1.85
C HIS A 543 22.16 -26.03 -2.75
N ASP A 544 22.34 -25.49 -3.95
CA ASP A 544 23.14 -26.11 -5.00
C ASP A 544 24.62 -25.66 -4.95
N VAL A 545 24.88 -24.45 -4.45
CA VAL A 545 26.25 -23.87 -4.38
C VAL A 545 26.76 -23.82 -2.93
N LYS A 546 27.92 -24.42 -2.70
CA LYS A 546 28.55 -24.49 -1.38
C LYS A 546 29.40 -23.26 -1.09
N ILE A 547 28.75 -22.13 -0.80
CA ILE A 547 29.39 -20.80 -0.65
C ILE A 547 30.59 -20.82 0.32
N LEU A 548 30.40 -21.38 1.53
CA LEU A 548 31.43 -21.32 2.60
C LEU A 548 32.63 -22.25 2.38
N THR A 549 32.48 -23.24 1.51
CA THR A 549 33.53 -24.23 1.22
C THR A 549 34.07 -24.15 -0.20
N GLU A 550 33.73 -23.09 -0.93
CA GLU A 550 34.29 -22.79 -2.25
C GLU A 550 35.82 -22.59 -2.12
N PRO A 551 36.65 -23.37 -2.83
CA PRO A 551 38.10 -23.31 -2.73
C PRO A 551 38.71 -22.08 -3.42
N ASP A 552 38.10 -21.54 -4.46
CA ASP A 552 38.54 -20.30 -5.10
C ASP A 552 38.09 -19.09 -4.26
N GLU A 553 39.01 -18.41 -3.59
CA GLU A 553 38.70 -17.26 -2.76
C GLU A 553 38.01 -16.10 -3.52
N ARG A 554 38.34 -15.88 -4.80
CA ARG A 554 37.71 -14.82 -5.60
C ARG A 554 36.26 -15.18 -5.88
N ARG A 555 35.98 -16.45 -6.16
CA ARG A 555 34.64 -16.97 -6.41
C ARG A 555 33.83 -16.97 -5.12
N GLN A 556 34.42 -17.41 -4.01
CA GLN A 556 33.80 -17.36 -2.70
C GLN A 556 33.37 -15.94 -2.33
N ALA A 557 34.25 -14.96 -2.58
CA ALA A 557 33.94 -13.54 -2.37
C ALA A 557 32.81 -13.04 -3.28
N SER A 558 32.77 -13.49 -4.56
CA SER A 558 31.69 -13.19 -5.51
C SER A 558 30.34 -13.75 -5.04
N TYR A 559 30.32 -15.00 -4.53
CA TYR A 559 29.10 -15.59 -3.96
C TYR A 559 28.61 -14.85 -2.73
N ALA A 560 29.54 -14.47 -1.83
CA ALA A 560 29.21 -13.65 -0.67
C ALA A 560 28.63 -12.29 -1.06
N ALA A 561 29.22 -11.61 -2.06
CA ALA A 561 28.70 -10.35 -2.59
C ALA A 561 27.32 -10.50 -3.24
N LEU A 562 27.08 -11.60 -3.96
CA LEU A 562 25.79 -11.88 -4.59
C LEU A 562 24.67 -12.06 -3.56
N ILE A 563 24.90 -12.83 -2.50
CA ILE A 563 23.89 -13.01 -1.44
C ILE A 563 23.73 -11.76 -0.59
N ASP A 564 24.77 -10.94 -0.41
CA ASP A 564 24.66 -9.66 0.28
C ASP A 564 23.81 -8.66 -0.51
N LEU A 565 24.03 -8.58 -1.83
CA LEU A 565 23.15 -7.80 -2.73
C LEU A 565 21.70 -8.29 -2.63
N THR A 566 21.50 -9.62 -2.63
CA THR A 566 20.17 -10.24 -2.48
C THR A 566 19.52 -9.83 -1.16
N ARG A 567 20.26 -9.88 -0.06
CA ARG A 567 19.79 -9.43 1.27
C ARG A 567 19.36 -7.97 1.24
N GLY A 568 20.21 -7.09 0.72
CA GLY A 568 19.91 -5.67 0.66
C GLY A 568 18.67 -5.35 -0.18
N VAL A 569 18.49 -6.03 -1.31
CA VAL A 569 17.28 -5.90 -2.14
C VAL A 569 16.03 -6.40 -1.41
N LEU A 570 16.10 -7.57 -0.75
CA LEU A 570 14.98 -8.10 0.03
C LEU A 570 14.62 -7.16 1.20
N GLU A 571 15.62 -6.66 1.96
CA GLU A 571 15.40 -5.73 3.07
C GLU A 571 14.77 -4.40 2.60
N THR A 572 15.22 -3.87 1.47
CA THR A 572 14.58 -2.69 0.84
C THR A 572 13.12 -2.95 0.49
N CYS A 573 12.84 -4.07 -0.15
CA CYS A 573 11.46 -4.41 -0.55
C CYS A 573 10.53 -4.64 0.64
N ILE A 574 10.99 -5.31 1.72
CA ILE A 574 10.16 -5.50 2.91
C ILE A 574 9.94 -4.18 3.67
N ASP A 575 10.91 -3.26 3.64
CA ASP A 575 10.71 -1.91 4.16
C ASP A 575 9.60 -1.18 3.39
N LEU A 576 9.57 -1.26 2.05
CA LEU A 576 8.47 -0.72 1.24
C LEU A 576 7.12 -1.35 1.56
N LEU A 577 7.09 -2.59 2.04
CA LEU A 577 5.89 -3.27 2.55
C LEU A 577 5.61 -2.96 4.03
N GLY A 578 6.46 -2.18 4.68
CA GLY A 578 6.27 -1.67 6.04
C GLY A 578 6.60 -2.65 7.15
N PHE A 579 7.49 -3.64 6.94
CA PHE A 579 8.00 -4.52 7.99
C PHE A 579 9.51 -4.74 7.87
N SER A 580 10.12 -5.34 8.86
CA SER A 580 11.56 -5.54 8.94
C SER A 580 11.91 -6.99 9.29
N ALA A 581 13.16 -7.37 9.05
CA ALA A 581 13.67 -8.69 9.42
C ALA A 581 14.39 -8.65 10.77
N PRO A 582 14.23 -9.68 11.63
CA PRO A 582 15.01 -9.82 12.84
C PRO A 582 16.46 -10.23 12.49
N GLU A 583 17.36 -10.13 13.47
CA GLU A 583 18.75 -10.57 13.28
C GLU A 583 18.87 -12.10 13.32
N ARG A 584 18.02 -12.77 14.09
CA ARG A 584 17.97 -14.24 14.24
C ARG A 584 16.52 -14.72 14.27
N MET A 585 16.35 -15.98 13.85
CA MET A 585 15.02 -16.56 13.74
C MET A 585 15.06 -18.07 13.93
#